data_9593f719dd3839f743a881a9fb45b498
#
_entry.id   9593f719dd3839f743a881a9fb45b498
#
_cell.length_a   1.000
_cell.length_b   1.000
_cell.length_c   1.000
_cell.angle_alpha   90.00
_cell.angle_beta   90.00
_cell.angle_gamma   90.00
#
_symmetry.space_group_name_H-M   'P 1'
#
loop_
_entity.id
_entity.type
_entity.pdbx_description
1 polymer ?
#
loop_
_entity_poly.entity_id
_entity_poly.type
_entity_poly.pdbx_seq_one_letter_code
_entity_poly.pdbx_strand_id
1 'polypeptide(L)'
;MSDIRQKAIAGLKEGDSFTISRTFTEEDMIAFAGITRDYNPVHFDERFSGVKNFNSRICHGLLVASMLTEVGGQMGWLASVMNFRFKKPVYFGDTVSCKLTITDIDDRNRARAIAEYKNEDGVLVLEADLEGIVPAEPEQEILAAMVQEGDPTNQLRE
;
A
#
# COMPACT_ATOMS: atom_id res chain seq x y z
N MET A 1 -13.98 0.26 -12.74
CA MET A 1 -12.62 -0.31 -12.96
C MET A 1 -11.59 0.73 -12.58
N SER A 2 -10.63 0.38 -11.75
CA SER A 2 -9.62 1.37 -11.28
C SER A 2 -8.66 1.77 -12.42
N ASP A 3 -8.18 3.01 -12.35
CA ASP A 3 -7.17 3.52 -13.29
C ASP A 3 -5.86 2.71 -13.21
N ILE A 4 -5.54 2.16 -12.04
CA ILE A 4 -4.37 1.31 -11.81
C ILE A 4 -4.48 0.03 -12.64
N ARG A 5 -5.63 -0.66 -12.60
CA ARG A 5 -5.88 -1.87 -13.37
C ARG A 5 -5.85 -1.61 -14.87
N GLN A 6 -6.46 -0.50 -15.33
CA GLN A 6 -6.41 -0.10 -16.75
C GLN A 6 -4.98 0.13 -17.23
N LYS A 7 -4.19 0.80 -16.41
CA LYS A 7 -2.80 1.10 -16.74
C LYS A 7 -1.95 -0.17 -16.80
N ALA A 8 -2.19 -1.13 -15.88
CA ALA A 8 -1.51 -2.42 -15.89
C ALA A 8 -1.81 -3.23 -17.17
N ILE A 9 -3.07 -3.22 -17.63
CA ILE A 9 -3.49 -3.86 -18.90
C ILE A 9 -2.82 -3.19 -20.10
N ALA A 10 -2.71 -1.86 -20.10
CA ALA A 10 -2.08 -1.11 -21.19
C ALA A 10 -0.55 -1.18 -21.22
N GLY A 11 0.05 -1.76 -20.20
CA GLY A 11 1.50 -1.83 -20.00
C GLY A 11 2.05 -0.68 -19.15
N LEU A 12 2.63 -1.04 -18.03
CA LEU A 12 3.27 -0.11 -17.10
C LEU A 12 4.59 0.41 -17.66
N LYS A 13 4.95 1.64 -17.29
CA LYS A 13 6.17 2.31 -17.76
C LYS A 13 6.86 3.04 -16.61
N GLU A 14 8.16 3.29 -16.79
CA GLU A 14 8.91 4.21 -15.95
C GLU A 14 8.21 5.58 -15.91
N GLY A 15 8.11 6.15 -14.70
CA GLY A 15 7.41 7.40 -14.44
C GLY A 15 5.91 7.27 -14.14
N ASP A 16 5.31 6.10 -14.38
CA ASP A 16 3.91 5.88 -13.97
C ASP A 16 3.79 6.00 -12.46
N SER A 17 2.77 6.73 -11.99
CA SER A 17 2.54 6.90 -10.58
C SER A 17 1.06 6.76 -10.22
N PHE A 18 0.80 6.24 -9.03
CA PHE A 18 -0.52 5.94 -8.52
C PHE A 18 -0.64 6.42 -7.08
N THR A 19 -1.78 7.01 -6.76
CA THR A 19 -2.05 7.51 -5.41
C THR A 19 -3.35 6.94 -4.91
N ILE A 20 -3.32 6.38 -3.70
CA ILE A 20 -4.50 5.96 -2.95
C ILE A 20 -4.49 6.63 -1.59
N SER A 21 -5.66 6.77 -0.96
CA SER A 21 -5.79 7.34 0.37
C SER A 21 -6.66 6.46 1.25
N ARG A 22 -6.33 6.41 2.55
CA ARG A 22 -7.08 5.64 3.54
C ARG A 22 -7.06 6.33 4.89
N THR A 23 -8.22 6.36 5.55
CA THR A 23 -8.34 6.73 6.96
C THR A 23 -8.30 5.47 7.80
N PHE A 24 -7.38 5.41 8.77
CA PHE A 24 -7.21 4.23 9.62
C PHE A 24 -8.06 4.33 10.88
N THR A 25 -8.78 3.25 11.20
CA THR A 25 -9.69 3.16 12.35
C THR A 25 -9.21 2.13 13.38
N GLU A 26 -9.81 2.16 14.58
CA GLU A 26 -9.57 1.12 15.58
C GLU A 26 -10.04 -0.27 15.11
N GLU A 27 -11.08 -0.33 14.29
CA GLU A 27 -11.59 -1.58 13.71
C GLU A 27 -10.57 -2.20 12.77
N ASP A 28 -9.90 -1.38 11.94
CA ASP A 28 -8.79 -1.83 11.08
C ASP A 28 -7.65 -2.41 11.93
N MET A 29 -7.31 -1.76 13.04
CA MET A 29 -6.26 -2.20 13.97
C MET A 29 -6.62 -3.54 14.61
N ILE A 30 -7.85 -3.71 15.08
CA ILE A 30 -8.32 -4.97 15.70
C ILE A 30 -8.27 -6.10 14.68
N ALA A 31 -8.74 -5.87 13.46
CA ALA A 31 -8.70 -6.86 12.38
C ALA A 31 -7.26 -7.25 12.02
N PHE A 32 -6.38 -6.26 11.90
CA PHE A 32 -4.97 -6.48 11.60
C PHE A 32 -4.24 -7.23 12.72
N ALA A 33 -4.48 -6.86 13.98
CA ALA A 33 -3.92 -7.57 15.15
C ALA A 33 -4.42 -9.02 15.22
N GLY A 34 -5.66 -9.28 14.88
CA GLY A 34 -6.23 -10.63 14.83
C GLY A 34 -5.51 -11.54 13.83
N ILE A 35 -5.09 -10.98 12.70
CA ILE A 35 -4.35 -11.70 11.65
C ILE A 35 -2.88 -11.87 12.02
N THR A 36 -2.22 -10.78 12.40
CA THR A 36 -0.77 -10.73 12.62
C THR A 36 -0.35 -11.22 14.00
N ARG A 37 -1.27 -11.19 14.97
CA ARG A 37 -1.04 -11.41 16.40
C ARG A 37 -0.07 -10.40 17.02
N ASP A 38 0.05 -9.23 16.41
CA ASP A 38 0.82 -8.12 16.97
C ASP A 38 -0.02 -7.36 18.00
N TYR A 39 0.12 -7.77 19.24
CA TYR A 39 -0.52 -7.15 20.41
C TYR A 39 0.46 -6.26 21.19
N ASN A 40 1.39 -5.62 20.52
CA ASN A 40 2.28 -4.66 21.16
C ASN A 40 1.45 -3.57 21.88
N PRO A 41 1.67 -3.35 23.19
CA PRO A 41 0.87 -2.40 23.97
C PRO A 41 0.83 -0.98 23.41
N VAL A 42 1.79 -0.59 22.57
CA VAL A 42 1.78 0.73 21.92
C VAL A 42 0.54 0.99 21.05
N HIS A 43 -0.11 -0.09 20.58
CA HIS A 43 -1.33 -0.02 19.79
C HIS A 43 -2.61 -0.08 20.65
N PHE A 44 -2.53 -0.56 21.90
CA PHE A 44 -3.68 -0.90 22.72
C PHE A 44 -3.78 -0.12 24.04
N ASP A 45 -2.68 0.41 24.58
CA ASP A 45 -2.65 1.02 25.91
C ASP A 45 -2.07 2.45 25.84
N GLU A 46 -2.90 3.46 26.19
CA GLU A 46 -2.51 4.87 26.20
C GLU A 46 -1.35 5.18 27.14
N ARG A 47 -1.24 4.46 28.28
CA ARG A 47 -0.16 4.65 29.24
C ARG A 47 1.18 4.22 28.63
N PHE A 48 1.18 3.10 27.89
CA PHE A 48 2.38 2.60 27.22
C PHE A 48 2.80 3.54 26.09
N SER A 49 1.86 4.00 25.29
CA SER A 49 2.11 4.98 24.23
C SER A 49 2.66 6.29 24.78
N GLY A 50 2.12 6.77 25.91
CA GLY A 50 2.58 7.99 26.58
C GLY A 50 4.04 7.89 27.08
N VAL A 51 4.44 6.74 27.64
CA VAL A 51 5.85 6.51 28.06
C VAL A 51 6.79 6.49 26.85
N LYS A 52 6.29 6.11 25.67
CA LYS A 52 7.04 6.19 24.39
C LYS A 52 7.01 7.58 23.75
N ASN A 53 6.45 8.59 24.41
CA ASN A 53 6.29 9.95 23.93
C ASN A 53 5.40 10.08 22.68
N PHE A 54 4.44 9.18 22.49
CA PHE A 54 3.38 9.34 21.52
C PHE A 54 2.19 10.08 22.13
N ASN A 55 1.46 10.84 21.32
CA ASN A 55 0.31 11.60 21.78
C ASN A 55 -0.90 10.71 22.12
N SER A 56 -0.94 9.49 21.56
CA SER A 56 -2.02 8.52 21.70
C SER A 56 -1.51 7.15 21.25
N ARG A 57 -2.37 6.13 21.27
CA ARG A 57 -2.09 4.83 20.64
C ARG A 57 -1.88 5.02 19.14
N ILE A 58 -0.92 4.31 18.58
CA ILE A 58 -0.54 4.43 17.16
C ILE A 58 -1.03 3.22 16.36
N CYS A 59 -1.26 3.43 15.06
CA CYS A 59 -1.52 2.35 14.11
C CYS A 59 -0.29 1.44 13.98
N HIS A 60 -0.52 0.16 13.70
CA HIS A 60 0.58 -0.74 13.30
C HIS A 60 1.27 -0.20 12.05
N GLY A 61 2.58 -0.12 12.08
CA GLY A 61 3.34 0.35 10.92
C GLY A 61 3.07 -0.47 9.67
N LEU A 62 3.00 -1.81 9.79
CA LEU A 62 2.68 -2.69 8.65
C LEU A 62 1.22 -2.59 8.20
N LEU A 63 0.28 -2.18 9.05
CA LEU A 63 -1.08 -1.85 8.62
C LEU A 63 -1.05 -0.65 7.66
N VAL A 64 -0.35 0.42 8.02
CA VAL A 64 -0.17 1.59 7.14
C VAL A 64 0.59 1.20 5.87
N ALA A 65 1.68 0.44 6.00
CA ALA A 65 2.47 -0.04 4.87
C ALA A 65 1.64 -0.89 3.89
N SER A 66 0.62 -1.62 4.39
CA SER A 66 -0.24 -2.49 3.57
C SER A 66 -1.02 -1.76 2.47
N MET A 67 -1.10 -0.43 2.48
CA MET A 67 -1.68 0.32 1.36
C MET A 67 -1.02 -0.05 0.01
N LEU A 68 0.28 -0.37 0.02
CA LEU A 68 0.97 -0.83 -1.20
C LEU A 68 0.44 -2.15 -1.74
N THR A 69 -0.12 -3.01 -0.90
CA THR A 69 -0.68 -4.29 -1.38
C THR A 69 -1.95 -4.07 -2.20
N GLU A 70 -2.71 -3.00 -1.93
CA GLU A 70 -3.84 -2.60 -2.75
C GLU A 70 -3.36 -2.15 -4.14
N VAL A 71 -2.37 -1.26 -4.19
CA VAL A 71 -1.80 -0.78 -5.46
C VAL A 71 -1.20 -1.94 -6.26
N GLY A 72 -0.36 -2.76 -5.61
CA GLY A 72 0.27 -3.91 -6.24
C GLY A 72 -0.73 -4.98 -6.70
N GLY A 73 -1.79 -5.22 -5.92
CA GLY A 73 -2.86 -6.16 -6.27
C GLY A 73 -3.65 -5.71 -7.49
N GLN A 74 -3.95 -4.42 -7.61
CA GLN A 74 -4.61 -3.89 -8.80
C GLN A 74 -3.71 -3.95 -10.04
N MET A 75 -2.41 -3.74 -9.88
CA MET A 75 -1.44 -3.87 -10.97
C MET A 75 -1.21 -5.33 -11.40
N GLY A 76 -1.38 -6.28 -10.50
CA GLY A 76 -0.85 -7.64 -10.67
C GLY A 76 0.67 -7.71 -10.45
N TRP A 77 1.23 -6.79 -9.64
CA TRP A 77 2.66 -6.76 -9.32
C TRP A 77 3.01 -7.87 -8.32
N LEU A 78 3.97 -8.70 -8.69
CA LEU A 78 4.54 -9.69 -7.78
C LEU A 78 5.80 -9.11 -7.11
N ALA A 79 5.62 -8.53 -5.93
CA ALA A 79 6.73 -7.93 -5.20
C ALA A 79 7.68 -9.01 -4.64
N SER A 80 8.98 -8.81 -4.83
CA SER A 80 10.06 -9.64 -4.27
C SER A 80 10.82 -8.95 -3.14
N VAL A 81 10.82 -7.61 -3.13
CA VAL A 81 11.44 -6.79 -2.08
C VAL A 81 10.52 -5.64 -1.72
N MET A 82 10.34 -5.43 -0.42
CA MET A 82 9.67 -4.27 0.15
C MET A 82 10.48 -3.78 1.34
N ASN A 83 11.16 -2.64 1.20
CA ASN A 83 11.91 -2.01 2.28
C ASN A 83 11.15 -0.80 2.80
N PHE A 84 10.65 -0.88 4.03
CA PHE A 84 9.91 0.19 4.67
C PHE A 84 10.76 0.97 5.66
N ARG A 85 10.61 2.29 5.66
CA ARG A 85 11.19 3.20 6.66
C ARG A 85 10.07 4.01 7.30
N PHE A 86 9.79 3.70 8.57
CA PHE A 86 8.78 4.39 9.38
C PHE A 86 9.36 5.68 9.94
N LYS A 87 8.81 6.83 9.54
CA LYS A 87 9.33 8.16 9.87
C LYS A 87 8.59 8.82 11.03
N LYS A 88 7.26 8.69 11.03
CA LYS A 88 6.36 9.31 12.01
C LYS A 88 5.22 8.36 12.35
N PRO A 89 4.67 8.42 13.57
CA PRO A 89 3.49 7.65 13.92
C PRO A 89 2.28 8.08 13.09
N VAL A 90 1.39 7.13 12.83
CA VAL A 90 0.05 7.36 12.31
C VAL A 90 -0.94 7.04 13.41
N TYR A 91 -1.83 7.96 13.71
CA TYR A 91 -2.85 7.83 14.75
C TYR A 91 -4.18 7.37 14.15
N PHE A 92 -5.05 6.82 15.01
CA PHE A 92 -6.40 6.48 14.57
C PHE A 92 -7.17 7.74 14.19
N GLY A 93 -7.82 7.71 13.04
CA GLY A 93 -8.50 8.86 12.45
C GLY A 93 -7.64 9.64 11.45
N ASP A 94 -6.33 9.43 11.41
CA ASP A 94 -5.47 10.04 10.40
C ASP A 94 -5.79 9.46 9.02
N THR A 95 -5.80 10.35 8.02
CA THR A 95 -5.88 9.97 6.61
C THR A 95 -4.50 10.02 6.00
N VAL A 96 -4.08 8.89 5.42
CA VAL A 96 -2.78 8.75 4.78
C VAL A 96 -2.98 8.57 3.28
N SER A 97 -2.22 9.34 2.50
CA SER A 97 -2.09 9.16 1.04
C SER A 97 -0.78 8.46 0.73
N CYS A 98 -0.86 7.35 0.00
CA CYS A 98 0.30 6.60 -0.49
C CYS A 98 0.45 6.84 -1.98
N LYS A 99 1.58 7.41 -2.39
CA LYS A 99 1.95 7.59 -3.80
C LYS A 99 3.09 6.65 -4.15
N LEU A 100 2.80 5.68 -5.03
CA LEU A 100 3.80 4.81 -5.63
C LEU A 100 4.22 5.38 -6.99
N THR A 101 5.52 5.38 -7.29
CA THR A 101 6.07 5.79 -8.59
C THR A 101 7.03 4.70 -9.08
N ILE A 102 6.81 4.21 -10.29
CA ILE A 102 7.70 3.26 -10.96
C ILE A 102 8.93 4.03 -11.44
N THR A 103 10.10 3.60 -10.99
CA THR A 103 11.38 4.26 -11.28
C THR A 103 12.19 3.56 -12.38
N ASP A 104 11.94 2.28 -12.62
CA ASP A 104 12.62 1.49 -13.63
C ASP A 104 11.80 0.25 -13.99
N ILE A 105 11.85 -0.19 -15.24
CA ILE A 105 11.37 -1.49 -15.71
C ILE A 105 12.34 -2.01 -16.75
N ASP A 106 12.90 -3.21 -16.51
CA ASP A 106 13.81 -3.86 -17.46
C ASP A 106 13.06 -4.69 -18.53
N ASP A 107 13.81 -5.23 -19.50
CA ASP A 107 13.30 -6.05 -20.60
C ASP A 107 12.72 -7.41 -20.16
N ARG A 108 12.87 -7.77 -18.89
CA ARG A 108 12.28 -8.96 -18.25
C ARG A 108 11.11 -8.61 -17.34
N ASN A 109 10.54 -7.42 -17.46
CA ASN A 109 9.47 -6.88 -16.62
C ASN A 109 9.81 -6.81 -15.12
N ARG A 110 11.09 -6.80 -14.76
CA ARG A 110 11.50 -6.51 -13.39
C ARG A 110 11.42 -5.01 -13.19
N ALA A 111 10.63 -4.60 -12.22
CA ALA A 111 10.37 -3.21 -11.93
C ALA A 111 10.92 -2.82 -10.57
N ARG A 112 11.32 -1.55 -10.47
CA ARG A 112 11.60 -0.85 -9.21
C ARG A 112 10.63 0.28 -9.04
N ALA A 113 10.28 0.56 -7.79
CA ALA A 113 9.43 1.68 -7.45
C ALA A 113 9.82 2.26 -6.09
N ILE A 114 9.42 3.51 -5.90
CA ILE A 114 9.44 4.17 -4.60
C ILE A 114 8.01 4.49 -4.19
N ALA A 115 7.77 4.53 -2.88
CA ALA A 115 6.50 4.98 -2.35
C ALA A 115 6.70 5.97 -1.21
N GLU A 116 5.89 7.01 -1.21
CA GLU A 116 5.80 8.01 -0.16
C GLU A 116 4.40 8.00 0.44
N TYR A 117 4.34 7.96 1.77
CA TYR A 117 3.10 8.05 2.52
C TYR A 117 3.07 9.34 3.30
N LYS A 118 2.05 10.14 3.08
CA LYS A 118 1.88 11.45 3.74
C LYS A 118 0.52 11.51 4.43
N ASN A 119 0.50 12.09 5.63
CA ASN A 119 -0.76 12.38 6.30
C ASN A 119 -1.44 13.61 5.68
N GLU A 120 -2.61 14.00 6.20
CA GLU A 120 -3.40 15.14 5.73
C GLU A 120 -2.64 16.48 5.80
N ASP A 121 -1.66 16.60 6.69
CA ASP A 121 -0.81 17.80 6.81
C ASP A 121 0.38 17.78 5.84
N GLY A 122 0.47 16.75 4.97
CA GLY A 122 1.57 16.57 4.02
C GLY A 122 2.87 16.07 4.64
N VAL A 123 2.84 15.64 5.89
CA VAL A 123 4.01 15.11 6.60
C VAL A 123 4.31 13.70 6.12
N LEU A 124 5.58 13.44 5.76
CA LEU A 124 6.03 12.10 5.39
C LEU A 124 6.04 11.18 6.62
N VAL A 125 5.15 10.20 6.64
CA VAL A 125 5.00 9.25 7.76
C VAL A 125 5.72 7.92 7.50
N LEU A 126 5.81 7.52 6.24
CA LEU A 126 6.46 6.28 5.81
C LEU A 126 6.99 6.45 4.38
N GLU A 127 8.09 5.77 4.08
CA GLU A 127 8.60 5.64 2.72
C GLU A 127 9.02 4.19 2.45
N ALA A 128 9.00 3.79 1.18
CA ALA A 128 9.39 2.45 0.79
C ALA A 128 10.13 2.43 -0.55
N ASP A 129 11.03 1.44 -0.67
CA ASP A 129 11.59 0.99 -1.95
C ASP A 129 11.06 -0.40 -2.25
N LEU A 130 10.70 -0.65 -3.49
CA LEU A 130 10.12 -1.91 -3.95
C LEU A 130 10.85 -2.45 -5.15
N GLU A 131 10.96 -3.76 -5.21
CA GLU A 131 11.36 -4.49 -6.41
C GLU A 131 10.38 -5.65 -6.64
N GLY A 132 10.17 -6.01 -7.90
CA GLY A 132 9.29 -7.12 -8.24
C GLY A 132 9.09 -7.26 -9.74
N ILE A 133 8.11 -8.06 -10.12
CA ILE A 133 7.78 -8.33 -11.52
C ILE A 133 6.39 -7.75 -11.80
N VAL A 134 6.30 -6.92 -12.83
CA VAL A 134 5.03 -6.39 -13.34
C VAL A 134 4.49 -7.29 -14.46
N PRO A 135 3.18 -7.26 -14.74
CA PRO A 135 2.59 -8.10 -15.77
C PRO A 135 3.25 -7.91 -17.15
N ALA A 136 3.64 -9.01 -17.76
CA ALA A 136 4.01 -9.08 -19.16
C ALA A 136 2.76 -9.22 -20.05
N GLU A 137 2.95 -9.23 -21.38
CA GLU A 137 1.85 -9.30 -22.34
C GLU A 137 0.85 -10.44 -22.07
N PRO A 138 1.28 -11.70 -21.75
CA PRO A 138 0.33 -12.77 -21.44
C PRO A 138 -0.53 -12.48 -20.19
N GLU A 139 0.05 -11.92 -19.12
CA GLU A 139 -0.70 -11.55 -17.92
C GLU A 139 -1.62 -10.35 -18.17
N GLN A 140 -1.22 -9.40 -19.02
CA GLN A 140 -2.04 -8.25 -19.41
C GLN A 140 -3.30 -8.70 -20.15
N GLU A 141 -3.20 -9.70 -21.04
CA GLU A 141 -4.34 -10.29 -21.75
C GLU A 141 -5.32 -10.94 -20.77
N ILE A 142 -4.81 -11.68 -19.78
CA ILE A 142 -5.66 -12.29 -18.74
C ILE A 142 -6.33 -11.22 -17.88
N LEU A 143 -5.60 -10.18 -17.46
CA LEU A 143 -6.19 -9.06 -16.72
C LEU A 143 -7.30 -8.36 -17.52
N ALA A 144 -7.12 -8.20 -18.83
CA ALA A 144 -8.15 -7.62 -19.70
C ALA A 144 -9.40 -8.51 -19.78
N ALA A 145 -9.21 -9.83 -19.89
CA ALA A 145 -10.32 -10.79 -19.89
C ALA A 145 -11.07 -10.78 -18.56
N MET A 146 -10.35 -10.77 -17.42
CA MET A 146 -10.96 -10.68 -16.09
C MET A 146 -11.81 -9.43 -15.92
N VAL A 147 -11.36 -8.29 -16.44
CA VAL A 147 -12.14 -7.04 -16.43
C VAL A 147 -13.43 -7.17 -17.24
N GLN A 148 -13.42 -7.83 -18.40
CA GLN A 148 -14.62 -8.10 -19.18
C GLN A 148 -15.62 -9.01 -18.46
N GLU A 149 -15.13 -9.89 -17.58
CA GLU A 149 -15.91 -10.78 -16.73
C GLU A 149 -16.40 -10.12 -15.43
N GLY A 150 -16.16 -8.81 -15.24
CA GLY A 150 -16.56 -8.06 -14.05
C GLY A 150 -15.49 -7.92 -12.99
N ASP A 151 -14.23 -8.24 -13.31
CA ASP A 151 -13.05 -8.13 -12.46
C ASP A 151 -13.22 -8.79 -11.08
N PRO A 152 -13.49 -10.09 -11.01
CA PRO A 152 -13.87 -10.78 -9.77
C PRO A 152 -12.78 -10.77 -8.70
N THR A 153 -11.53 -10.47 -9.08
CA THR A 153 -10.38 -10.38 -8.16
C THR A 153 -10.10 -8.95 -7.69
N ASN A 154 -10.85 -7.97 -8.18
CA ASN A 154 -10.72 -6.58 -7.77
C ASN A 154 -12.06 -6.05 -7.26
N GLN A 155 -12.37 -6.37 -6.00
CA GLN A 155 -13.63 -6.05 -5.35
C GLN A 155 -13.54 -4.73 -4.54
N LEU A 156 -12.68 -3.82 -4.93
CA LEU A 156 -12.63 -2.50 -4.31
C LEU A 156 -13.98 -1.80 -4.51
N ARG A 157 -14.63 -1.49 -3.39
CA ARG A 157 -15.85 -0.67 -3.39
C ARG A 157 -15.42 0.79 -3.36
N GLU A 158 -15.94 1.54 -4.31
CA GLU A 158 -15.84 3.01 -4.31
C GLU A 158 -16.60 3.59 -3.11
#